data_215ba6590affc28a0d6f7015eac07818
#
_entry.id   215ba6590affc28a0d6f7015eac07818
#
_cell.length_a   1.000
_cell.length_b   1.000
_cell.length_c   1.000
_cell.angle_alpha   90.00
_cell.angle_beta   90.00
_cell.angle_gamma   90.00
#
_symmetry.space_group_name_H-M   'P 1'
#
loop_
_entity.id
_entity.type
_entity.pdbx_description
1 polymer ?
#
loop_
_entity_poly.entity_id
_entity_poly.type
_entity_poly.pdbx_seq_one_letter_code
_entity_poly.pdbx_strand_id
1 'polypeptide(L)'
;MSKFGLIGDPIATSLSPVLFNAGYSGELEYDLIEGNDFDASWKSFLDEYDGINVTAPFKEKAFRKAELFTPYCRKIGASNLIVKTPDGLLADNSDFTGIICSIAEAYFPGIVAEFCGTFGERAHIKVHQFFRQMSERIFPQKPQALIVGCGGAGRAAAVAAAELGFDTALMNRTAEKAQKIADELPEYNFIVDPVTDFRAALKECELVIYTLPMKLDAIDSLTTEDFAGENPSAGPAKVILEANYKTPSFSGAAMDRINAAGCRYVSGREWLLYQAVTGYLRLTGRQPDCGAMSEAIRRV
;
A
#
# COMPACT_ATOMS: atom_id res chain seq x y z
N MET A 1 5.42 -0.11 30.31
CA MET A 1 5.11 -1.08 29.25
C MET A 1 5.15 -0.31 27.96
N SER A 2 5.77 -0.83 26.91
CA SER A 2 5.82 -0.09 25.64
C SER A 2 4.45 0.02 25.02
N LYS A 3 4.07 1.23 24.60
CA LYS A 3 2.74 1.57 24.13
C LYS A 3 2.81 2.08 22.68
N PHE A 4 1.94 1.55 21.85
CA PHE A 4 1.87 1.87 20.42
C PHE A 4 0.43 2.24 20.03
N GLY A 5 0.24 2.79 18.85
CA GLY A 5 -1.11 3.15 18.42
C GLY A 5 -1.24 3.50 16.95
N LEU A 6 -2.45 3.86 16.56
CA LEU A 6 -2.79 4.35 15.23
C LEU A 6 -3.47 5.70 15.32
N ILE A 7 -2.92 6.70 14.64
CA ILE A 7 -3.54 8.02 14.45
C ILE A 7 -4.27 8.06 13.10
N GLY A 8 -5.51 8.53 13.10
CA GLY A 8 -6.32 8.71 11.88
C GLY A 8 -7.75 9.12 12.17
N ASP A 9 -8.53 9.38 11.11
CA ASP A 9 -9.96 9.73 11.24
C ASP A 9 -10.72 9.45 9.91
N PRO A 10 -11.76 8.58 9.93
CA PRO A 10 -12.20 7.68 11.01
C PRO A 10 -11.39 6.37 11.05
N ILE A 11 -11.12 5.84 12.23
CA ILE A 11 -10.35 4.60 12.42
C ILE A 11 -11.01 3.56 13.36
N ALA A 12 -12.19 3.83 13.91
CA ALA A 12 -12.88 2.93 14.84
C ALA A 12 -13.01 1.48 14.35
N THR A 13 -13.05 1.25 13.03
CA THR A 13 -13.16 -0.08 12.43
C THR A 13 -11.84 -0.58 11.82
N SER A 14 -10.70 -0.02 12.24
CA SER A 14 -9.38 -0.47 11.77
C SER A 14 -9.07 -1.89 12.24
N LEU A 15 -8.47 -2.70 11.36
CA LEU A 15 -7.97 -4.03 11.70
C LEU A 15 -6.57 -4.01 12.33
N SER A 16 -5.92 -2.85 12.42
CA SER A 16 -4.57 -2.74 12.99
C SER A 16 -4.46 -3.27 14.42
N PRO A 17 -5.40 -2.99 15.37
CA PRO A 17 -5.31 -3.57 16.70
C PRO A 17 -5.42 -5.09 16.71
N VAL A 18 -6.26 -5.67 15.84
CA VAL A 18 -6.42 -7.13 15.73
C VAL A 18 -5.10 -7.76 15.25
N LEU A 19 -4.48 -7.18 14.22
CA LEU A 19 -3.20 -7.67 13.69
C LEU A 19 -2.06 -7.49 14.70
N PHE A 20 -1.99 -6.35 15.38
CA PHE A 20 -0.94 -6.08 16.36
C PHE A 20 -1.04 -7.05 17.55
N ASN A 21 -2.26 -7.24 18.08
CA ASN A 21 -2.51 -8.17 19.16
C ASN A 21 -2.15 -9.63 18.76
N ALA A 22 -2.51 -10.05 17.53
CA ALA A 22 -2.15 -11.37 17.04
C ALA A 22 -0.63 -11.52 16.88
N GLY A 23 0.06 -10.50 16.36
CA GLY A 23 1.50 -10.52 16.15
C GLY A 23 2.35 -10.60 17.42
N TYR A 24 1.81 -10.16 18.57
CA TYR A 24 2.52 -10.12 19.85
C TYR A 24 1.79 -10.83 20.99
N SER A 25 0.78 -11.64 20.70
CA SER A 25 0.02 -12.43 21.69
C SER A 25 -0.54 -11.59 22.85
N GLY A 26 -0.84 -10.31 22.60
CA GLY A 26 -1.35 -9.39 23.63
C GLY A 26 -0.32 -8.89 24.65
N GLU A 27 0.98 -9.12 24.42
CA GLU A 27 2.04 -8.67 25.32
C GLU A 27 2.33 -7.15 25.27
N LEU A 28 1.88 -6.47 24.20
CA LEU A 28 2.11 -5.05 23.95
C LEU A 28 0.76 -4.32 23.79
N GLU A 29 0.72 -3.07 24.22
CA GLU A 29 -0.47 -2.22 24.08
C GLU A 29 -0.51 -1.55 22.71
N TYR A 30 -1.70 -1.51 22.08
CA TYR A 30 -1.93 -0.82 20.81
C TYR A 30 -3.30 -0.18 20.76
N ASP A 31 -3.34 1.16 20.74
CA ASP A 31 -4.56 1.95 20.83
C ASP A 31 -4.97 2.58 19.50
N LEU A 32 -6.23 2.93 19.39
CA LEU A 32 -6.75 3.82 18.36
C LEU A 32 -6.80 5.25 18.91
N ILE A 33 -6.00 6.15 18.34
CA ILE A 33 -5.97 7.57 18.68
C ILE A 33 -6.80 8.30 17.63
N GLU A 34 -8.13 8.08 17.71
CA GLU A 34 -9.08 8.63 16.74
C GLU A 34 -9.36 10.09 17.01
N GLY A 35 -9.35 10.90 15.96
CA GLY A 35 -9.68 12.32 16.05
C GLY A 35 -9.34 13.08 14.78
N ASN A 36 -10.12 14.12 14.49
CA ASN A 36 -9.94 14.99 13.33
C ASN A 36 -8.90 16.11 13.54
N ASP A 37 -8.48 16.34 14.80
CA ASP A 37 -7.40 17.26 15.16
C ASP A 37 -6.07 16.52 15.23
N PHE A 38 -5.28 16.69 14.17
CA PHE A 38 -3.95 16.07 14.08
C PHE A 38 -3.01 16.51 15.20
N ASP A 39 -3.00 17.81 15.56
CA ASP A 39 -2.04 18.31 16.54
C ASP A 39 -2.37 17.82 17.95
N ALA A 40 -3.65 17.64 18.29
CA ALA A 40 -4.08 17.00 19.51
C ALA A 40 -3.67 15.52 19.57
N SER A 41 -3.92 14.76 18.51
CA SER A 41 -3.52 13.34 18.40
C SER A 41 -1.99 13.20 18.41
N TRP A 42 -1.27 14.11 17.75
CA TRP A 42 0.20 14.13 17.76
C TRP A 42 0.78 14.42 19.15
N LYS A 43 0.16 15.35 19.89
CA LYS A 43 0.54 15.62 21.28
C LYS A 43 0.36 14.38 22.17
N SER A 44 -0.78 13.70 22.07
CA SER A 44 -1.02 12.43 22.78
C SER A 44 0.07 11.39 22.45
N PHE A 45 0.43 11.24 21.16
CA PHE A 45 1.55 10.38 20.77
C PHE A 45 2.85 10.76 21.49
N LEU A 46 3.22 12.05 21.46
CA LEU A 46 4.48 12.47 22.07
C LEU A 46 4.50 12.24 23.60
N ASP A 47 3.36 12.37 24.27
CA ASP A 47 3.26 12.24 25.71
C ASP A 47 3.23 10.76 26.18
N GLU A 48 2.60 9.86 25.40
CA GLU A 48 2.19 8.55 25.92
C GLU A 48 2.73 7.33 25.16
N TYR A 49 3.19 7.47 23.90
CA TYR A 49 3.50 6.32 23.04
C TYR A 49 4.97 6.28 22.63
N ASP A 50 5.52 5.09 22.42
CA ASP A 50 6.89 4.87 21.92
C ASP A 50 6.96 4.98 20.40
N GLY A 51 5.86 4.68 19.71
CA GLY A 51 5.73 4.77 18.25
C GLY A 51 4.28 4.63 17.82
N ILE A 52 3.99 5.10 16.60
CA ILE A 52 2.64 5.07 16.05
C ILE A 52 2.62 4.68 14.58
N ASN A 53 1.53 4.04 14.17
CA ASN A 53 1.09 4.08 12.79
C ASN A 53 0.27 5.36 12.53
N VAL A 54 0.25 5.79 11.27
CA VAL A 54 -0.53 6.94 10.81
C VAL A 54 -1.30 6.57 9.56
N THR A 55 -2.60 6.87 9.55
CA THR A 55 -3.44 6.67 8.37
C THR A 55 -4.07 7.97 7.88
N ALA A 56 -4.97 7.86 6.91
CA ALA A 56 -5.67 9.03 6.37
C ALA A 56 -6.40 9.80 7.49
N PRO A 57 -6.43 11.15 7.40
CA PRO A 57 -5.84 12.00 6.36
C PRO A 57 -4.43 12.53 6.71
N PHE A 58 -3.71 11.93 7.66
CA PHE A 58 -2.61 12.56 8.39
C PHE A 58 -1.19 12.18 7.92
N LYS A 59 -1.03 11.27 6.95
CA LYS A 59 0.29 10.74 6.53
C LYS A 59 1.29 11.82 6.08
N GLU A 60 0.84 12.83 5.34
CA GLU A 60 1.71 13.96 4.93
C GLU A 60 2.03 14.89 6.09
N LYS A 61 1.07 15.10 7.04
CA LYS A 61 1.32 15.91 8.23
C LYS A 61 2.34 15.25 9.15
N ALA A 62 2.22 13.94 9.37
CA ALA A 62 3.16 13.16 10.18
C ALA A 62 4.58 13.19 9.57
N PHE A 63 4.70 13.05 8.24
CA PHE A 63 5.96 13.20 7.53
C PHE A 63 6.63 14.55 7.85
N ARG A 64 5.88 15.65 7.79
CA ARG A 64 6.42 16.99 8.05
C ARG A 64 6.84 17.24 9.51
N LYS A 65 6.38 16.44 10.46
CA LYS A 65 6.71 16.55 11.88
C LYS A 65 7.96 15.72 12.29
N ALA A 66 8.42 14.82 11.43
CA ALA A 66 9.59 13.99 11.72
C ALA A 66 10.91 14.68 11.34
N GLU A 67 11.99 14.29 11.99
CA GLU A 67 13.34 14.77 11.73
C GLU A 67 14.15 13.80 10.87
N LEU A 68 13.93 12.50 11.07
CA LEU A 68 14.65 11.41 10.42
C LEU A 68 13.72 10.66 9.46
N PHE A 69 14.27 10.17 8.33
CA PHE A 69 13.48 9.52 7.30
C PHE A 69 14.20 8.32 6.73
N THR A 70 13.48 7.22 6.54
CA THR A 70 13.98 6.15 5.67
C THR A 70 14.03 6.63 4.20
N PRO A 71 14.90 6.04 3.35
CA PRO A 71 15.08 6.51 1.97
C PRO A 71 13.78 6.58 1.17
N TYR A 72 12.94 5.55 1.22
CA TYR A 72 11.67 5.54 0.50
C TYR A 72 10.62 6.45 1.13
N CYS A 73 10.57 6.56 2.46
CA CYS A 73 9.68 7.50 3.12
C CYS A 73 9.98 8.95 2.68
N ARG A 74 11.27 9.30 2.57
CA ARG A 74 11.70 10.61 2.07
C ARG A 74 11.22 10.88 0.64
N LYS A 75 11.36 9.89 -0.27
CA LYS A 75 10.85 9.98 -1.64
C LYS A 75 9.33 10.12 -1.68
N ILE A 76 8.63 9.30 -0.93
CA ILE A 76 7.17 9.30 -0.90
C ILE A 76 6.61 10.62 -0.35
N GLY A 77 7.26 11.27 0.61
CA GLY A 77 6.78 12.51 1.22
C GLY A 77 5.53 12.32 2.09
N ALA A 78 5.25 11.08 2.50
CA ALA A 78 4.17 10.71 3.40
C ALA A 78 4.62 9.56 4.30
N SER A 79 4.24 9.57 5.58
CA SER A 79 4.58 8.55 6.55
C SER A 79 3.34 7.86 7.10
N ASN A 80 3.36 6.52 7.14
CA ASN A 80 2.36 5.74 7.88
C ASN A 80 2.91 5.17 9.19
N LEU A 81 4.14 5.57 9.57
CA LEU A 81 4.85 5.03 10.71
C LEU A 81 5.82 6.07 11.29
N ILE A 82 5.71 6.34 12.59
CA ILE A 82 6.64 7.20 13.33
C ILE A 82 7.14 6.45 14.55
N VAL A 83 8.46 6.46 14.76
CA VAL A 83 9.13 5.82 15.90
C VAL A 83 9.96 6.85 16.64
N LYS A 84 9.89 6.87 17.95
CA LYS A 84 10.80 7.62 18.79
C LYS A 84 12.16 6.91 18.84
N THR A 85 13.21 7.63 18.48
CA THR A 85 14.59 7.15 18.58
C THR A 85 15.42 8.10 19.47
N PRO A 86 16.60 7.69 19.92
CA PRO A 86 17.49 8.60 20.66
C PRO A 86 17.87 9.86 19.88
N ASP A 87 17.86 9.79 18.54
CA ASP A 87 18.28 10.87 17.65
C ASP A 87 17.09 11.72 17.12
N GLY A 88 15.85 11.42 17.52
CA GLY A 88 14.65 12.12 17.11
C GLY A 88 13.55 11.21 16.57
N LEU A 89 12.54 11.80 15.95
CA LEU A 89 11.40 11.08 15.37
C LEU A 89 11.76 10.53 13.98
N LEU A 90 11.81 9.21 13.86
CA LEU A 90 12.04 8.52 12.60
C LEU A 90 10.71 8.23 11.89
N ALA A 91 10.54 8.79 10.71
CA ALA A 91 9.44 8.47 9.80
C ALA A 91 9.81 7.35 8.84
N ASP A 92 8.88 6.39 8.68
CA ASP A 92 8.96 5.33 7.68
C ASP A 92 7.63 5.19 6.94
N ASN A 93 7.63 4.45 5.84
CA ASN A 93 6.43 4.16 5.06
C ASN A 93 6.35 2.68 4.70
N SER A 94 5.69 1.90 5.55
CA SER A 94 5.48 0.47 5.33
C SER A 94 4.42 0.14 4.28
N ASP A 95 3.60 1.13 3.84
CA ASP A 95 2.72 0.94 2.68
C ASP A 95 3.52 0.53 1.45
N PHE A 96 4.67 1.19 1.21
CA PHE A 96 5.59 0.85 0.13
C PHE A 96 5.98 -0.63 0.13
N THR A 97 6.38 -1.15 1.29
CA THR A 97 6.74 -2.56 1.45
C THR A 97 5.53 -3.48 1.23
N GLY A 98 4.37 -3.11 1.80
CA GLY A 98 3.14 -3.87 1.64
C GLY A 98 2.72 -3.99 0.18
N ILE A 99 2.82 -2.90 -0.59
CA ILE A 99 2.49 -2.87 -2.02
C ILE A 99 3.45 -3.78 -2.81
N ILE A 100 4.76 -3.65 -2.60
CA ILE A 100 5.75 -4.47 -3.30
C ILE A 100 5.52 -5.96 -3.04
N CYS A 101 5.31 -6.36 -1.79
CA CYS A 101 5.04 -7.74 -1.44
C CYS A 101 3.72 -8.24 -2.06
N SER A 102 2.66 -7.43 -2.01
CA SER A 102 1.36 -7.79 -2.59
C SER A 102 1.42 -8.00 -4.10
N ILE A 103 2.12 -7.11 -4.80
CA ILE A 103 2.29 -7.23 -6.27
C ILE A 103 3.17 -8.44 -6.60
N ALA A 104 4.31 -8.60 -5.93
CA ALA A 104 5.21 -9.72 -6.16
C ALA A 104 4.53 -11.07 -5.92
N GLU A 105 3.74 -11.21 -4.85
CA GLU A 105 2.98 -12.42 -4.55
C GLU A 105 1.89 -12.70 -5.60
N ALA A 106 1.29 -11.64 -6.18
CA ALA A 106 0.30 -11.80 -7.23
C ALA A 106 0.89 -12.36 -8.53
N TYR A 107 2.10 -11.93 -8.90
CA TYR A 107 2.79 -12.43 -10.10
C TYR A 107 3.57 -13.73 -9.83
N PHE A 108 4.08 -13.92 -8.63
CA PHE A 108 4.93 -15.06 -8.22
C PHE A 108 4.42 -15.64 -6.90
N PRO A 109 3.35 -16.46 -6.94
CA PRO A 109 2.77 -17.03 -5.73
C PRO A 109 3.79 -17.81 -4.89
N GLY A 110 3.87 -17.50 -3.58
CA GLY A 110 4.80 -18.09 -2.63
C GLY A 110 6.12 -17.33 -2.46
N ILE A 111 6.40 -16.29 -3.28
CA ILE A 111 7.68 -15.57 -3.24
C ILE A 111 7.89 -14.82 -1.93
N VAL A 112 6.82 -14.27 -1.37
CA VAL A 112 6.91 -13.57 -0.08
C VAL A 112 7.26 -14.54 1.03
N ALA A 113 6.69 -15.75 1.04
CA ALA A 113 7.02 -16.78 2.00
C ALA A 113 8.47 -17.28 1.84
N GLU A 114 8.94 -17.42 0.60
CA GLU A 114 10.31 -17.86 0.30
C GLU A 114 11.37 -16.88 0.83
N PHE A 115 11.20 -15.58 0.57
CA PHE A 115 12.17 -14.57 0.99
C PHE A 115 11.91 -13.99 2.38
N CYS A 116 10.69 -14.13 2.88
CA CYS A 116 10.24 -13.60 4.15
C CYS A 116 10.03 -14.70 5.21
N GLY A 117 10.52 -15.90 5.02
CA GLY A 117 10.45 -16.99 6.00
C GLY A 117 10.98 -16.61 7.39
N THR A 118 11.84 -15.60 7.41
CA THR A 118 12.10 -14.71 8.54
C THR A 118 11.88 -13.28 8.02
N PHE A 119 10.72 -12.68 8.26
CA PHE A 119 10.45 -11.28 7.93
C PHE A 119 11.45 -10.37 8.67
N GLY A 120 12.67 -10.29 8.18
CA GLY A 120 13.65 -9.33 8.65
C GLY A 120 13.45 -7.98 7.96
N GLU A 121 14.02 -6.92 8.51
CA GLU A 121 13.96 -5.54 7.98
C GLU A 121 14.25 -5.43 6.47
N ARG A 122 14.94 -6.41 5.89
CA ARG A 122 15.39 -6.42 4.49
C ARG A 122 14.64 -7.40 3.59
N ALA A 123 13.63 -8.10 4.09
CA ALA A 123 12.91 -9.10 3.29
C ALA A 123 12.31 -8.46 2.01
N HIS A 124 11.70 -7.28 2.13
CA HIS A 124 11.15 -6.55 0.98
C HIS A 124 12.19 -6.19 -0.08
N ILE A 125 13.47 -5.98 0.30
CA ILE A 125 14.55 -5.69 -0.64
C ILE A 125 14.79 -6.89 -1.55
N LYS A 126 14.80 -8.10 -1.00
CA LYS A 126 14.96 -9.34 -1.77
C LYS A 126 13.77 -9.57 -2.71
N VAL A 127 12.55 -9.37 -2.22
CA VAL A 127 11.32 -9.45 -3.05
C VAL A 127 11.38 -8.45 -4.19
N HIS A 128 11.74 -7.20 -3.91
CA HIS A 128 11.90 -6.14 -4.91
C HIS A 128 12.95 -6.50 -5.96
N GLN A 129 14.14 -6.91 -5.54
CA GLN A 129 15.24 -7.31 -6.46
C GLN A 129 14.82 -8.48 -7.34
N PHE A 130 14.19 -9.50 -6.74
CA PHE A 130 13.69 -10.66 -7.50
C PHE A 130 12.67 -10.23 -8.55
N PHE A 131 11.65 -9.42 -8.16
CA PHE A 131 10.64 -8.94 -9.09
C PHE A 131 11.28 -8.21 -10.28
N ARG A 132 12.21 -7.29 -10.02
CA ARG A 132 12.95 -6.56 -11.05
C ARG A 132 13.69 -7.48 -12.02
N GLN A 133 14.34 -8.53 -11.52
CA GLN A 133 15.05 -9.50 -12.36
C GLN A 133 14.10 -10.36 -13.21
N MET A 134 12.91 -10.64 -12.68
CA MET A 134 11.94 -11.49 -13.36
C MET A 134 11.00 -10.71 -14.29
N SER A 135 10.86 -9.40 -14.11
CA SER A 135 9.91 -8.58 -14.88
C SER A 135 10.14 -8.67 -16.39
N GLU A 136 11.38 -8.66 -16.86
CA GLU A 136 11.71 -8.82 -18.28
C GLU A 136 11.34 -10.19 -18.88
N ARG A 137 11.14 -11.21 -18.01
CA ARG A 137 10.73 -12.56 -18.43
C ARG A 137 9.22 -12.71 -18.52
N ILE A 138 8.47 -11.94 -17.72
CA ILE A 138 7.01 -12.00 -17.70
C ILE A 138 6.36 -10.95 -18.60
N PHE A 139 7.05 -9.83 -18.83
CA PHE A 139 6.55 -8.76 -19.69
C PHE A 139 7.42 -8.62 -20.94
N PRO A 140 6.88 -8.91 -22.13
CA PRO A 140 7.62 -8.78 -23.39
C PRO A 140 7.95 -7.31 -23.75
N GLN A 141 7.21 -6.38 -23.15
CA GLN A 141 7.42 -4.94 -23.25
C GLN A 141 7.46 -4.35 -21.85
N LYS A 142 7.90 -3.10 -21.70
CA LYS A 142 7.90 -2.41 -20.41
C LYS A 142 6.47 -2.30 -19.90
N PRO A 143 6.15 -2.88 -18.72
CA PRO A 143 4.77 -2.94 -18.25
C PRO A 143 4.30 -1.58 -17.78
N GLN A 144 2.99 -1.36 -17.85
CA GLN A 144 2.34 -0.13 -17.42
C GLN A 144 1.55 -0.34 -16.11
N ALA A 145 1.56 0.67 -15.26
CA ALA A 145 0.77 0.70 -14.04
C ALA A 145 -0.15 1.93 -14.02
N LEU A 146 -1.37 1.73 -13.58
CA LEU A 146 -2.34 2.79 -13.33
C LEU A 146 -2.57 2.94 -11.82
N ILE A 147 -2.23 4.11 -11.28
CA ILE A 147 -2.50 4.47 -9.89
C ILE A 147 -3.74 5.34 -9.82
N VAL A 148 -4.79 4.85 -9.19
CA VAL A 148 -6.06 5.57 -9.04
C VAL A 148 -6.21 6.06 -7.61
N GLY A 149 -6.08 7.36 -7.42
CA GLY A 149 -6.02 8.03 -6.12
C GLY A 149 -4.61 8.50 -5.77
N CYS A 150 -4.47 9.78 -5.42
CA CYS A 150 -3.19 10.47 -5.19
C CYS A 150 -3.09 11.06 -3.76
N GLY A 151 -3.63 10.35 -2.77
CA GLY A 151 -3.38 10.61 -1.34
C GLY A 151 -2.09 9.94 -0.85
N GLY A 152 -1.86 9.92 0.46
CA GLY A 152 -0.64 9.33 1.04
C GLY A 152 -0.40 7.86 0.64
N ALA A 153 -1.45 7.04 0.52
CA ALA A 153 -1.36 5.67 0.01
C ALA A 153 -1.06 5.64 -1.50
N GLY A 154 -1.69 6.53 -2.27
CA GLY A 154 -1.45 6.64 -3.72
C GLY A 154 -0.03 7.11 -4.06
N ARG A 155 0.57 8.00 -3.25
CA ARG A 155 1.98 8.37 -3.38
C ARG A 155 2.91 7.17 -3.17
N ALA A 156 2.64 6.37 -2.13
CA ALA A 156 3.41 5.14 -1.89
C ALA A 156 3.24 4.14 -3.04
N ALA A 157 2.03 4.02 -3.59
CA ALA A 157 1.71 3.17 -4.73
C ALA A 157 2.45 3.61 -6.00
N ALA A 158 2.48 4.91 -6.29
CA ALA A 158 3.19 5.46 -7.45
C ALA A 158 4.69 5.14 -7.39
N VAL A 159 5.32 5.41 -6.25
CA VAL A 159 6.74 5.10 -6.05
C VAL A 159 7.00 3.59 -6.12
N ALA A 160 6.15 2.77 -5.49
CA ALA A 160 6.32 1.32 -5.50
C ALA A 160 6.22 0.72 -6.91
N ALA A 161 5.24 1.14 -7.71
CA ALA A 161 5.07 0.67 -9.09
C ALA A 161 6.28 1.08 -9.96
N ALA A 162 6.72 2.33 -9.88
CA ALA A 162 7.89 2.81 -10.62
C ALA A 162 9.19 2.07 -10.20
N GLU A 163 9.40 1.85 -8.92
CA GLU A 163 10.55 1.09 -8.40
C GLU A 163 10.51 -0.38 -8.85
N LEU A 164 9.33 -0.98 -9.01
CA LEU A 164 9.17 -2.31 -9.61
C LEU A 164 9.42 -2.33 -11.12
N GLY A 165 9.53 -1.18 -11.78
CA GLY A 165 9.88 -1.05 -13.20
C GLY A 165 8.71 -0.77 -14.13
N PHE A 166 7.54 -0.44 -13.61
CA PHE A 166 6.39 -0.06 -14.42
C PHE A 166 6.51 1.40 -14.90
N ASP A 167 6.11 1.65 -16.16
CA ASP A 167 5.72 3.00 -16.56
C ASP A 167 4.40 3.33 -15.89
N THR A 168 4.37 4.43 -15.16
CA THR A 168 3.28 4.66 -14.19
C THR A 168 2.45 5.88 -14.56
N ALA A 169 1.15 5.67 -14.77
CA ALA A 169 0.16 6.71 -14.93
C ALA A 169 -0.54 7.01 -13.59
N LEU A 170 -0.75 8.28 -13.30
CA LEU A 170 -1.43 8.77 -12.11
C LEU A 170 -2.79 9.34 -12.48
N MET A 171 -3.81 8.89 -11.78
CA MET A 171 -5.18 9.33 -11.99
C MET A 171 -5.83 9.70 -10.66
N ASN A 172 -6.42 10.90 -10.59
CA ASN A 172 -7.13 11.34 -9.40
C ASN A 172 -8.31 12.23 -9.77
N ARG A 173 -9.39 12.18 -8.98
CA ARG A 173 -10.55 13.07 -9.18
C ARG A 173 -10.16 14.54 -9.21
N THR A 174 -9.20 14.93 -8.39
CA THR A 174 -8.58 16.27 -8.39
C THR A 174 -7.23 16.14 -9.09
N ALA A 175 -7.18 16.51 -10.37
CA ALA A 175 -5.99 16.30 -11.23
C ALA A 175 -4.71 16.95 -10.67
N GLU A 176 -4.86 18.09 -9.99
CA GLU A 176 -3.75 18.83 -9.37
C GLU A 176 -2.99 17.98 -8.33
N LYS A 177 -3.67 17.01 -7.67
CA LYS A 177 -2.98 16.09 -6.73
C LYS A 177 -2.09 15.09 -7.46
N ALA A 178 -2.51 14.62 -8.62
CA ALA A 178 -1.68 13.75 -9.45
C ALA A 178 -0.50 14.52 -10.03
N GLN A 179 -0.76 15.72 -10.58
CA GLN A 179 0.29 16.60 -11.12
C GLN A 179 1.33 16.96 -10.06
N LYS A 180 0.91 17.26 -8.84
CA LYS A 180 1.81 17.54 -7.72
C LYS A 180 2.78 16.39 -7.46
N ILE A 181 2.31 15.13 -7.51
CA ILE A 181 3.20 13.96 -7.34
C ILE A 181 4.19 13.88 -8.49
N ALA A 182 3.76 14.08 -9.73
CA ALA A 182 4.63 14.05 -10.89
C ALA A 182 5.69 15.15 -10.85
N ASP A 183 5.33 16.36 -10.44
CA ASP A 183 6.24 17.50 -10.33
C ASP A 183 7.26 17.32 -9.20
N GLU A 184 6.86 16.70 -8.08
CA GLU A 184 7.75 16.44 -6.93
C GLU A 184 8.71 15.26 -7.14
N LEU A 185 8.43 14.38 -8.10
CA LEU A 185 9.18 13.14 -8.38
C LEU A 185 9.52 13.01 -9.87
N PRO A 186 10.23 14.01 -10.46
CA PRO A 186 10.47 14.05 -11.90
C PRO A 186 11.32 12.88 -12.42
N GLU A 187 12.08 12.21 -11.54
CA GLU A 187 12.89 11.05 -11.90
C GLU A 187 12.09 9.84 -12.37
N TYR A 188 10.81 9.77 -12.03
CA TYR A 188 9.95 8.65 -12.42
C TYR A 188 9.15 8.89 -13.71
N ASN A 189 9.13 10.13 -14.22
CA ASN A 189 8.41 10.51 -15.43
C ASN A 189 6.94 10.06 -15.43
N PHE A 190 6.23 10.29 -14.32
CA PHE A 190 4.83 9.92 -14.21
C PHE A 190 3.96 10.61 -15.26
N ILE A 191 3.05 9.84 -15.86
CA ILE A 191 2.01 10.37 -16.76
C ILE A 191 0.80 10.76 -15.90
N VAL A 192 0.16 11.87 -16.19
CA VAL A 192 -1.05 12.30 -15.48
C VAL A 192 -2.24 12.23 -16.42
N ASP A 193 -3.16 11.32 -16.13
CA ASP A 193 -4.37 11.10 -16.92
C ASP A 193 -5.63 11.59 -16.19
N PRO A 194 -6.60 12.16 -16.91
CA PRO A 194 -7.87 12.53 -16.32
C PRO A 194 -8.67 11.28 -15.93
N VAL A 195 -9.43 11.36 -14.84
CA VAL A 195 -10.24 10.23 -14.33
C VAL A 195 -11.32 9.77 -15.31
N THR A 196 -11.71 10.62 -16.27
CA THR A 196 -12.63 10.29 -17.36
C THR A 196 -12.09 9.20 -18.29
N ASP A 197 -10.78 9.06 -18.37
CA ASP A 197 -10.09 8.12 -19.27
C ASP A 197 -9.79 6.77 -18.58
N PHE A 198 -10.36 6.56 -17.38
CA PHE A 198 -10.13 5.36 -16.57
C PHE A 198 -10.29 4.04 -17.36
N ARG A 199 -11.33 3.93 -18.19
CA ARG A 199 -11.57 2.72 -19.02
C ARG A 199 -10.45 2.49 -20.04
N ALA A 200 -9.98 3.55 -20.70
CA ALA A 200 -8.89 3.47 -21.68
C ALA A 200 -7.58 3.07 -21.01
N ALA A 201 -7.19 3.78 -19.93
CA ALA A 201 -5.99 3.49 -19.16
C ALA A 201 -6.02 2.08 -18.53
N LEU A 202 -7.20 1.60 -18.10
CA LEU A 202 -7.36 0.24 -17.59
C LEU A 202 -7.02 -0.81 -18.65
N LYS A 203 -7.36 -0.61 -19.90
CA LYS A 203 -7.07 -1.57 -20.98
C LYS A 203 -5.58 -1.71 -21.25
N GLU A 204 -4.85 -0.60 -21.17
CA GLU A 204 -3.44 -0.53 -21.55
C GLU A 204 -2.49 -1.04 -20.45
N CYS A 205 -2.89 -1.03 -19.18
CA CYS A 205 -2.00 -1.36 -18.07
C CYS A 205 -2.06 -2.83 -17.63
N GLU A 206 -0.95 -3.36 -17.12
CA GLU A 206 -0.83 -4.68 -16.48
C GLU A 206 -1.06 -4.64 -14.97
N LEU A 207 -0.94 -3.46 -14.36
CA LEU A 207 -1.13 -3.26 -12.93
C LEU A 207 -2.07 -2.09 -12.67
N VAL A 208 -3.08 -2.31 -11.84
CA VAL A 208 -3.91 -1.24 -11.28
C VAL A 208 -3.73 -1.21 -9.77
N ILE A 209 -3.43 -0.04 -9.19
CA ILE A 209 -3.46 0.16 -7.74
C ILE A 209 -4.53 1.21 -7.43
N TYR A 210 -5.62 0.74 -6.85
CA TYR A 210 -6.80 1.56 -6.57
C TYR A 210 -6.82 1.97 -5.10
N THR A 211 -6.64 3.27 -4.84
CA THR A 211 -6.54 3.82 -3.48
C THR A 211 -7.62 4.83 -3.11
N LEU A 212 -8.61 5.03 -3.99
CA LEU A 212 -9.75 5.88 -3.66
C LEU A 212 -10.62 5.21 -2.58
N PRO A 213 -11.16 5.99 -1.63
CA PRO A 213 -12.06 5.47 -0.61
C PRO A 213 -13.48 5.19 -1.13
N MET A 214 -13.74 5.51 -2.39
CA MET A 214 -15.04 5.39 -3.05
C MET A 214 -14.90 4.75 -4.42
N LYS A 215 -15.95 4.08 -4.86
CA LYS A 215 -16.07 3.49 -6.19
C LYS A 215 -16.23 4.57 -7.25
N LEU A 216 -15.54 4.43 -8.38
CA LEU A 216 -15.82 5.18 -9.59
C LEU A 216 -17.03 4.58 -10.32
N ASP A 217 -17.96 5.40 -10.79
CA ASP A 217 -19.15 4.96 -11.51
C ASP A 217 -18.80 4.13 -12.76
N ALA A 218 -17.67 4.45 -13.39
CA ALA A 218 -17.16 3.72 -14.55
C ALA A 218 -16.96 2.22 -14.29
N ILE A 219 -16.68 1.79 -13.06
CA ILE A 219 -16.42 0.39 -12.70
C ILE A 219 -17.64 -0.50 -13.00
N ASP A 220 -18.86 0.00 -12.79
CA ASP A 220 -20.08 -0.76 -13.04
C ASP A 220 -20.30 -1.08 -14.50
N SER A 221 -19.80 -0.23 -15.40
CA SER A 221 -19.96 -0.35 -16.85
C SER A 221 -18.79 -1.05 -17.55
N LEU A 222 -17.71 -1.45 -16.82
CA LEU A 222 -16.60 -2.21 -17.40
C LEU A 222 -17.06 -3.58 -17.89
N THR A 223 -16.47 -4.05 -18.96
CA THR A 223 -16.71 -5.40 -19.51
C THR A 223 -15.53 -6.33 -19.21
N THR A 224 -15.65 -7.62 -19.52
CA THR A 224 -14.54 -8.57 -19.40
C THR A 224 -13.37 -8.16 -20.29
N GLU A 225 -13.64 -7.65 -21.48
CA GLU A 225 -12.64 -7.19 -22.44
C GLU A 225 -11.86 -5.96 -21.92
N ASP A 226 -12.49 -5.09 -21.11
CA ASP A 226 -11.80 -3.96 -20.50
C ASP A 226 -10.74 -4.42 -19.49
N PHE A 227 -10.92 -5.59 -18.87
CA PHE A 227 -9.97 -6.20 -17.95
C PHE A 227 -8.92 -7.08 -18.63
N ALA A 228 -9.23 -7.68 -19.78
CA ALA A 228 -8.36 -8.67 -20.42
C ALA A 228 -6.96 -8.13 -20.78
N GLY A 229 -6.84 -6.80 -20.99
CA GLY A 229 -5.58 -6.17 -21.39
C GLY A 229 -5.21 -6.45 -22.85
N GLU A 230 -4.32 -5.64 -23.39
CA GLU A 230 -3.86 -5.76 -24.78
C GLU A 230 -2.52 -6.51 -24.88
N ASN A 231 -1.77 -6.57 -23.78
CA ASN A 231 -0.43 -7.15 -23.73
C ASN A 231 -0.43 -8.53 -23.07
N PRO A 232 -0.03 -9.60 -23.77
CA PRO A 232 0.09 -10.92 -23.14
C PRO A 232 1.24 -10.90 -22.13
N SER A 233 0.98 -11.36 -20.91
CA SER A 233 1.99 -11.64 -19.92
C SER A 233 2.14 -13.15 -19.70
N ALA A 234 3.28 -13.60 -19.18
CA ALA A 234 3.45 -15.00 -18.76
C ALA A 234 2.82 -15.30 -17.38
N GLY A 235 2.11 -14.32 -16.81
CA GLY A 235 1.40 -14.39 -15.55
C GLY A 235 -0.08 -14.07 -15.70
N PRO A 236 -0.73 -13.49 -14.68
CA PRO A 236 -2.10 -13.00 -14.79
C PRO A 236 -2.18 -11.92 -15.88
N ALA A 237 -3.32 -11.87 -16.59
CA ALA A 237 -3.55 -10.86 -17.63
C ALA A 237 -3.37 -9.42 -17.05
N LYS A 238 -3.81 -9.22 -15.82
CA LYS A 238 -3.67 -7.97 -15.08
C LYS A 238 -3.72 -8.24 -13.58
N VAL A 239 -2.99 -7.45 -12.79
CA VAL A 239 -3.11 -7.41 -11.32
C VAL A 239 -3.87 -6.15 -10.91
N ILE A 240 -4.89 -6.32 -10.07
CA ILE A 240 -5.68 -5.23 -9.50
C ILE A 240 -5.53 -5.27 -8.00
N LEU A 241 -4.76 -4.35 -7.43
CA LEU A 241 -4.58 -4.17 -5.99
C LEU A 241 -5.50 -3.04 -5.51
N GLU A 242 -6.43 -3.34 -4.63
CA GLU A 242 -7.34 -2.36 -4.06
C GLU A 242 -7.07 -2.12 -2.58
N ALA A 243 -6.80 -0.86 -2.18
CA ALA A 243 -6.52 -0.51 -0.79
C ALA A 243 -7.73 -0.64 0.13
N ASN A 244 -8.94 -0.38 -0.39
CA ASN A 244 -10.16 -0.41 0.41
C ASN A 244 -10.68 -1.83 0.60
N TYR A 245 -10.37 -2.43 1.75
CA TYR A 245 -10.83 -3.79 2.10
C TYR A 245 -12.18 -3.83 2.81
N LYS A 246 -12.69 -2.69 3.30
CA LYS A 246 -13.96 -2.63 4.04
C LYS A 246 -15.16 -2.61 3.10
N THR A 247 -15.09 -1.77 2.09
CA THR A 247 -16.11 -1.60 1.05
C THR A 247 -15.44 -1.61 -0.32
N PRO A 248 -15.04 -2.79 -0.83
CA PRO A 248 -14.33 -2.89 -2.10
C PRO A 248 -15.14 -2.32 -3.26
N SER A 249 -14.46 -1.53 -4.11
CA SER A 249 -15.02 -0.97 -5.34
C SER A 249 -15.21 -2.04 -6.41
N PHE A 250 -14.28 -3.01 -6.45
CA PHE A 250 -14.36 -4.18 -7.33
C PHE A 250 -15.06 -5.33 -6.60
N SER A 251 -16.38 -5.38 -6.67
CA SER A 251 -17.20 -6.40 -6.00
C SER A 251 -18.35 -6.86 -6.91
N GLY A 252 -19.02 -7.96 -6.58
CA GLY A 252 -20.13 -8.50 -7.36
C GLY A 252 -19.76 -8.74 -8.81
N ALA A 253 -20.56 -8.22 -9.75
CA ALA A 253 -20.35 -8.41 -11.19
C ALA A 253 -19.00 -7.91 -11.72
N ALA A 254 -18.39 -6.92 -11.08
CA ALA A 254 -17.04 -6.49 -11.45
C ALA A 254 -16.00 -7.58 -11.12
N MET A 255 -16.13 -8.26 -9.98
CA MET A 255 -15.26 -9.38 -9.62
C MET A 255 -15.42 -10.57 -10.57
N ASP A 256 -16.66 -10.88 -10.98
CA ASP A 256 -16.91 -11.96 -11.94
C ASP A 256 -16.20 -11.69 -13.28
N ARG A 257 -16.23 -10.42 -13.76
CA ARG A 257 -15.54 -10.01 -15.00
C ARG A 257 -14.02 -10.05 -14.85
N ILE A 258 -13.48 -9.63 -13.71
CA ILE A 258 -12.04 -9.72 -13.39
C ILE A 258 -11.57 -11.16 -13.47
N ASN A 259 -12.30 -12.09 -12.84
CA ASN A 259 -11.98 -13.51 -12.85
C ASN A 259 -12.10 -14.10 -14.26
N ALA A 260 -13.16 -13.77 -15.00
CA ALA A 260 -13.38 -14.24 -16.38
C ALA A 260 -12.30 -13.73 -17.34
N ALA A 261 -11.71 -12.55 -17.09
CA ALA A 261 -10.60 -11.99 -17.85
C ALA A 261 -9.23 -12.63 -17.53
N GLY A 262 -9.16 -13.54 -16.54
CA GLY A 262 -7.88 -14.11 -16.09
C GLY A 262 -7.00 -13.14 -15.28
N CYS A 263 -7.61 -12.09 -14.74
CA CYS A 263 -6.92 -11.13 -13.89
C CYS A 263 -6.78 -11.63 -12.44
N ARG A 264 -5.78 -11.11 -11.74
CA ARG A 264 -5.59 -11.36 -10.30
C ARG A 264 -6.05 -10.14 -9.49
N TYR A 265 -7.10 -10.32 -8.70
CA TYR A 265 -7.49 -9.33 -7.70
C TYR A 265 -6.73 -9.57 -6.39
N VAL A 266 -6.14 -8.50 -5.85
CA VAL A 266 -5.43 -8.48 -4.58
C VAL A 266 -6.18 -7.56 -3.63
N SER A 267 -6.65 -8.12 -2.52
CA SER A 267 -7.39 -7.38 -1.52
C SER A 267 -6.48 -6.44 -0.70
N GLY A 268 -6.99 -5.32 -0.30
CA GLY A 268 -6.33 -4.44 0.67
C GLY A 268 -6.01 -5.11 2.02
N ARG A 269 -6.58 -6.29 2.31
CA ARG A 269 -6.20 -7.11 3.47
C ARG A 269 -4.80 -7.71 3.29
N GLU A 270 -4.41 -8.13 2.08
CA GLU A 270 -3.06 -8.62 1.79
C GLU A 270 -2.06 -7.48 1.93
N TRP A 271 -2.35 -6.32 1.37
CA TRP A 271 -1.53 -5.12 1.57
C TRP A 271 -1.41 -4.75 3.05
N LEU A 272 -2.54 -4.72 3.79
CA LEU A 272 -2.54 -4.43 5.22
C LEU A 272 -1.68 -5.42 6.01
N LEU A 273 -1.73 -6.71 5.70
CA LEU A 273 -0.92 -7.72 6.36
C LEU A 273 0.58 -7.47 6.15
N TYR A 274 1.02 -7.32 4.90
CA TYR A 274 2.43 -7.16 4.59
C TYR A 274 3.01 -5.84 5.13
N GLN A 275 2.25 -4.74 5.03
CA GLN A 275 2.68 -3.47 5.61
C GLN A 275 2.71 -3.51 7.15
N ALA A 276 1.79 -4.26 7.78
CA ALA A 276 1.74 -4.40 9.23
C ALA A 276 2.93 -5.20 9.75
N VAL A 277 3.28 -6.32 9.11
CA VAL A 277 4.45 -7.13 9.52
C VAL A 277 5.72 -6.29 9.57
N THR A 278 6.02 -5.54 8.51
CA THR A 278 7.22 -4.71 8.44
C THR A 278 7.14 -3.47 9.35
N GLY A 279 5.96 -2.84 9.41
CA GLY A 279 5.73 -1.69 10.27
C GLY A 279 5.83 -2.04 11.74
N TYR A 280 5.26 -3.15 12.17
CA TYR A 280 5.30 -3.58 13.57
C TYR A 280 6.70 -4.00 14.02
N LEU A 281 7.46 -4.67 13.15
CA LEU A 281 8.87 -4.92 13.42
C LEU A 281 9.65 -3.62 13.66
N ARG A 282 9.39 -2.60 12.85
CA ARG A 282 10.02 -1.28 13.00
C ARG A 282 9.57 -0.57 14.28
N LEU A 283 8.28 -0.63 14.62
CA LEU A 283 7.74 -0.03 15.85
C LEU A 283 8.35 -0.63 17.10
N THR A 284 8.44 -1.95 17.17
CA THR A 284 8.73 -2.68 18.41
C THR A 284 10.16 -3.20 18.51
N GLY A 285 10.88 -3.25 17.38
CA GLY A 285 12.17 -3.94 17.26
C GLY A 285 12.07 -5.47 17.41
N ARG A 286 10.85 -6.03 17.51
CA ARG A 286 10.58 -7.46 17.70
C ARG A 286 9.85 -8.03 16.49
N GLN A 287 10.26 -9.22 16.03
CA GLN A 287 9.56 -9.92 14.95
C GLN A 287 8.15 -10.31 15.40
N PRO A 288 7.08 -9.86 14.70
CA PRO A 288 5.73 -10.31 15.00
C PRO A 288 5.50 -11.75 14.51
N ASP A 289 4.54 -12.45 15.11
CA ASP A 289 4.07 -13.74 14.60
C ASP A 289 3.23 -13.56 13.33
N CYS A 290 3.88 -13.72 12.18
CA CYS A 290 3.27 -13.53 10.87
C CYS A 290 2.17 -14.58 10.59
N GLY A 291 2.30 -15.79 11.13
CA GLY A 291 1.30 -16.85 11.02
C GLY A 291 0.03 -16.48 11.74
N ALA A 292 0.13 -16.07 13.00
CA ALA A 292 -1.00 -15.60 13.80
C ALA A 292 -1.68 -14.37 13.17
N MET A 293 -0.91 -13.40 12.65
CA MET A 293 -1.45 -12.24 11.94
C MET A 293 -2.21 -12.65 10.67
N SER A 294 -1.65 -13.57 9.88
CA SER A 294 -2.30 -14.08 8.66
C SER A 294 -3.60 -14.83 8.97
N GLU A 295 -3.64 -15.57 10.07
CA GLU A 295 -4.86 -16.24 10.51
C GLU A 295 -5.91 -15.25 11.04
N ALA A 296 -5.48 -14.26 11.82
CA ALA A 296 -6.36 -13.24 12.36
C ALA A 296 -7.06 -12.42 11.26
N ILE A 297 -6.35 -12.02 10.21
CA ILE A 297 -6.94 -11.21 9.13
C ILE A 297 -7.90 -12.00 8.24
N ARG A 298 -7.79 -13.33 8.20
CA ARG A 298 -8.74 -14.19 7.46
C ARG A 298 -10.05 -14.40 8.18
N ARG A 299 -10.08 -14.26 9.53
CA ARG A 299 -11.27 -14.47 10.37
C ARG A 299 -12.19 -13.25 10.45
N VAL A 300 -11.73 -12.08 10.05
CA VAL A 300 -12.46 -10.80 10.06
C VAL A 300 -12.73 -10.34 8.60
#